data_2b00863d92c2a5b0c24daff473c368a5
#
_entry.id   2b00863d92c2a5b0c24daff473c368a5
#
_cell.length_a   1.000
_cell.length_b   1.000
_cell.length_c   1.000
_cell.angle_alpha   90.00
_cell.angle_beta   90.00
_cell.angle_gamma   90.00
#
_symmetry.space_group_name_H-M   'P 1'
#
loop_
_entity.id
_entity.type
_entity.pdbx_description
1 polymer ?
#
loop_
_entity_poly.entity_id
_entity_poly.type
_entity_poly.pdbx_seq_one_letter_code
_entity_poly.pdbx_strand_id
1 'polypeptide(L)'
;MMDRRTYVTIALLALIALATQALVWVFVPRESENTFVGPPRSDYTLGNFTLDALDEQGHHSFTMVAPRLVRKEDDGSIFVTAPNYEIVDNGGNLWKGKSESAWVNHDGSIMRLEGDVDMHRIETEKVTPVQLLTRDLTVTSDPKTKDPQQQRERRMETAEPATIIDPDTVAHGIGMKTDMTLKTIEFLSAFHSTTQPGKLR
;
A
#
# COMPACT_ATOMS: atom_id res chain seq x y z
N MET A 1 -2.33 57.65 -44.51
CA MET A 1 -3.46 58.15 -43.73
C MET A 1 -4.54 57.06 -43.73
N MET A 2 -4.77 56.42 -42.59
CA MET A 2 -5.84 55.43 -42.51
C MET A 2 -7.20 56.12 -42.58
N ASP A 3 -8.09 55.56 -43.38
CA ASP A 3 -9.38 56.11 -43.69
C ASP A 3 -10.30 56.07 -42.43
N ARG A 4 -11.11 57.12 -42.23
CA ARG A 4 -12.04 57.24 -41.08
C ARG A 4 -12.89 55.99 -40.88
N ARG A 5 -13.20 55.31 -41.97
CA ARG A 5 -13.96 54.02 -41.95
C ARG A 5 -13.16 52.90 -41.29
N THR A 6 -11.85 52.85 -41.49
CA THR A 6 -10.98 51.84 -40.88
C THR A 6 -10.91 51.97 -39.33
N TYR A 7 -10.87 53.20 -38.83
CA TYR A 7 -10.90 53.47 -37.39
C TYR A 7 -12.22 53.03 -36.76
N VAL A 8 -13.35 53.25 -37.45
CA VAL A 8 -14.67 52.84 -36.97
C VAL A 8 -14.81 51.34 -36.95
N THR A 9 -14.30 50.59 -37.93
CA THR A 9 -14.33 49.14 -37.95
C THR A 9 -13.44 48.52 -36.86
N ILE A 10 -12.25 49.07 -36.61
CA ILE A 10 -11.37 48.62 -35.55
C ILE A 10 -12.01 48.86 -34.18
N ALA A 11 -12.61 50.04 -33.98
CA ALA A 11 -13.31 50.35 -32.71
C ALA A 11 -14.50 49.41 -32.47
N LEU A 12 -15.26 49.07 -33.51
CA LEU A 12 -16.38 48.12 -33.39
C LEU A 12 -15.92 46.72 -33.05
N LEU A 13 -14.84 46.24 -33.71
CA LEU A 13 -14.25 44.93 -33.42
C LEU A 13 -13.71 44.83 -31.96
N ALA A 14 -13.05 45.90 -31.49
CA ALA A 14 -12.53 45.98 -30.14
C ALA A 14 -13.70 45.97 -29.11
N LEU A 15 -14.79 46.60 -29.41
CA LEU A 15 -15.98 46.66 -28.55
C LEU A 15 -16.65 45.26 -28.44
N ILE A 16 -16.75 44.55 -29.59
CA ILE A 16 -17.26 43.18 -29.63
C ILE A 16 -16.35 42.23 -28.83
N ALA A 17 -15.04 42.34 -28.98
CA ALA A 17 -14.08 41.52 -28.23
C ALA A 17 -14.17 41.76 -26.72
N LEU A 18 -14.31 43.03 -26.27
CA LEU A 18 -14.50 43.38 -24.88
C LEU A 18 -15.86 42.86 -24.33
N ALA A 19 -16.91 42.95 -25.11
CA ALA A 19 -18.20 42.39 -24.70
C ALA A 19 -18.16 40.88 -24.57
N THR A 20 -17.49 40.18 -25.50
CA THR A 20 -17.32 38.73 -25.43
C THR A 20 -16.51 38.33 -24.19
N GLN A 21 -15.43 39.06 -23.92
CA GLN A 21 -14.60 38.81 -22.73
C GLN A 21 -15.36 39.02 -21.42
N ALA A 22 -16.19 40.08 -21.37
CA ALA A 22 -17.04 40.34 -20.20
C ALA A 22 -18.11 39.24 -20.02
N LEU A 23 -18.67 38.73 -21.11
CA LEU A 23 -19.64 37.64 -21.09
C LEU A 23 -19.00 36.35 -20.54
N VAL A 24 -17.78 36.02 -21.02
CA VAL A 24 -17.02 34.86 -20.49
C VAL A 24 -16.80 35.01 -18.98
N TRP A 25 -16.45 36.21 -18.51
CA TRP A 25 -16.24 36.45 -17.07
C TRP A 25 -17.50 36.30 -16.23
N VAL A 26 -18.68 36.60 -16.78
CA VAL A 26 -19.97 36.49 -16.11
C VAL A 26 -20.51 35.06 -16.15
N PHE A 27 -20.25 34.30 -17.23
CA PHE A 27 -20.79 32.96 -17.44
C PHE A 27 -19.83 31.83 -17.15
N VAL A 28 -18.54 32.10 -16.93
CA VAL A 28 -17.65 31.07 -16.36
C VAL A 28 -18.12 30.81 -14.93
N PRO A 29 -18.65 29.61 -14.63
CA PRO A 29 -18.96 29.26 -13.26
C PRO A 29 -17.66 29.37 -12.46
N ARG A 30 -17.60 30.25 -11.48
CA ARG A 30 -16.58 30.14 -10.45
C ARG A 30 -16.85 28.80 -9.85
N GLU A 31 -15.91 27.87 -10.00
CA GLU A 31 -15.90 26.65 -9.20
C GLU A 31 -16.03 27.12 -7.74
N SER A 32 -17.25 27.10 -7.25
CA SER A 32 -17.47 27.20 -5.83
C SER A 32 -16.86 25.91 -5.28
N GLU A 33 -15.77 26.04 -4.54
CA GLU A 33 -15.28 25.02 -3.63
C GLU A 33 -16.34 24.74 -2.55
N ASN A 34 -17.52 24.33 -2.99
CA ASN A 34 -18.46 23.64 -2.12
C ASN A 34 -17.93 22.22 -1.98
N THR A 35 -16.80 22.09 -1.29
CA THR A 35 -16.41 20.81 -0.72
C THR A 35 -17.52 20.43 0.25
N PHE A 36 -18.51 19.72 -0.25
CA PHE A 36 -19.50 19.06 0.60
C PHE A 36 -18.70 18.02 1.41
N VAL A 37 -18.32 18.41 2.62
CA VAL A 37 -17.71 17.51 3.60
C VAL A 37 -18.86 16.67 4.17
N GLY A 38 -19.35 15.75 3.34
CA GLY A 38 -20.20 14.67 3.80
C GLY A 38 -19.40 13.66 4.62
N PRO A 39 -20.06 12.77 5.35
CA PRO A 39 -19.33 11.67 6.00
C PRO A 39 -18.53 10.90 4.93
N PRO A 40 -17.32 10.40 5.28
CA PRO A 40 -16.46 9.71 4.32
C PRO A 40 -17.26 8.59 3.64
N ARG A 41 -17.40 8.71 2.33
CA ARG A 41 -18.11 7.73 1.50
C ARG A 41 -17.12 6.67 1.05
N SER A 42 -17.58 5.45 0.89
CA SER A 42 -16.79 4.40 0.24
C SER A 42 -17.03 4.46 -1.26
N ASP A 43 -15.95 4.47 -2.04
CA ASP A 43 -16.01 4.31 -3.51
C ASP A 43 -16.67 2.97 -3.85
N TYR A 44 -16.22 1.93 -3.16
CA TYR A 44 -16.78 0.59 -3.30
C TYR A 44 -16.55 -0.27 -2.06
N THR A 45 -17.38 -1.27 -1.91
CA THR A 45 -17.26 -2.31 -0.90
C THR A 45 -17.32 -3.66 -1.59
N LEU A 46 -16.37 -4.54 -1.27
CA LEU A 46 -16.39 -5.94 -1.69
C LEU A 46 -16.76 -6.82 -0.51
N GLY A 47 -17.60 -7.81 -0.75
CA GLY A 47 -17.98 -8.82 0.23
C GLY A 47 -17.53 -10.21 -0.22
N ASN A 48 -16.90 -11.00 0.67
CA ASN A 48 -16.41 -12.36 0.40
C ASN A 48 -15.62 -12.43 -0.92
N PHE A 49 -14.50 -11.74 -0.97
CA PHE A 49 -13.72 -11.59 -2.20
C PHE A 49 -12.40 -12.36 -2.14
N THR A 50 -11.88 -12.66 -3.31
CA THR A 50 -10.49 -13.06 -3.56
C THR A 50 -9.87 -12.04 -4.49
N LEU A 51 -8.71 -11.52 -4.11
CA LEU A 51 -7.93 -10.57 -4.89
C LEU A 51 -6.59 -11.22 -5.20
N ASP A 52 -6.27 -11.34 -6.49
CA ASP A 52 -4.98 -11.79 -6.96
C ASP A 52 -4.24 -10.64 -7.63
N ALA A 53 -3.00 -10.42 -7.22
CA ALA A 53 -2.10 -9.45 -7.81
C ALA A 53 -0.94 -10.15 -8.52
N LEU A 54 -0.61 -9.65 -9.69
CA LEU A 54 0.51 -10.12 -10.50
C LEU A 54 1.66 -9.11 -10.43
N ASP A 55 2.88 -9.57 -10.62
CA ASP A 55 4.03 -8.72 -10.81
C ASP A 55 4.06 -8.08 -12.21
N GLU A 56 5.06 -7.27 -12.50
CA GLU A 56 5.20 -6.60 -13.80
C GLU A 56 5.45 -7.60 -14.96
N GLN A 57 5.87 -8.81 -14.66
CA GLN A 57 6.11 -9.89 -15.60
C GLN A 57 4.87 -10.80 -15.77
N GLY A 58 3.81 -10.55 -15.01
CA GLY A 58 2.57 -11.32 -15.03
C GLY A 58 2.60 -12.59 -14.18
N HIS A 59 3.61 -12.76 -13.32
CA HIS A 59 3.64 -13.86 -12.36
C HIS A 59 2.83 -13.52 -11.12
N HIS A 60 2.26 -14.54 -10.49
CA HIS A 60 1.55 -14.40 -9.23
C HIS A 60 2.48 -13.81 -8.15
N SER A 61 2.04 -12.73 -7.49
CA SER A 61 2.80 -12.03 -6.47
C SER A 61 2.11 -12.03 -5.10
N PHE A 62 0.78 -11.98 -5.11
CA PHE A 62 0.00 -11.81 -3.89
C PHE A 62 -1.43 -12.27 -4.09
N THR A 63 -1.98 -13.01 -3.11
CA THR A 63 -3.42 -13.30 -3.01
C THR A 63 -3.94 -12.84 -1.67
N MET A 64 -5.13 -12.27 -1.64
CA MET A 64 -5.87 -11.95 -0.42
C MET A 64 -7.29 -12.48 -0.49
N VAL A 65 -7.70 -13.16 0.57
CA VAL A 65 -9.09 -13.61 0.76
C VAL A 65 -9.61 -12.98 2.03
N ALA A 66 -10.74 -12.27 1.93
CA ALA A 66 -11.34 -11.63 3.11
C ALA A 66 -12.86 -11.50 2.98
N PRO A 67 -13.58 -11.42 4.13
CA PRO A 67 -15.03 -11.27 4.12
C PRO A 67 -15.49 -9.87 3.68
N ARG A 68 -14.65 -8.85 3.88
CA ARG A 68 -15.02 -7.48 3.53
C ARG A 68 -13.80 -6.60 3.24
N LEU A 69 -13.94 -5.78 2.19
CA LEU A 69 -13.04 -4.69 1.84
C LEU A 69 -13.86 -3.43 1.61
N VAL A 70 -13.37 -2.30 2.10
CA VAL A 70 -13.94 -0.97 1.88
C VAL A 70 -12.83 -0.05 1.41
N ARG A 71 -13.00 0.60 0.26
CA ARG A 71 -12.15 1.68 -0.18
C ARG A 71 -12.80 3.00 0.15
N LYS A 72 -12.07 3.92 0.75
CA LYS A 72 -12.56 5.26 1.05
C LYS A 72 -12.44 6.18 -0.17
N GLU A 73 -13.45 7.02 -0.36
CA GLU A 73 -13.50 7.99 -1.45
C GLU A 73 -12.56 9.18 -1.21
N ASP A 74 -12.40 9.58 0.05
CA ASP A 74 -11.65 10.77 0.46
C ASP A 74 -10.14 10.67 0.21
N ASP A 75 -9.51 9.59 0.66
CA ASP A 75 -8.07 9.39 0.57
C ASP A 75 -7.67 8.16 -0.25
N GLY A 76 -8.64 7.41 -0.78
CA GLY A 76 -8.43 6.21 -1.56
C GLY A 76 -7.81 5.05 -0.78
N SER A 77 -7.73 5.15 0.55
CA SER A 77 -7.23 4.06 1.40
C SER A 77 -8.19 2.88 1.41
N ILE A 78 -7.65 1.70 1.65
CA ILE A 78 -8.37 0.43 1.65
C ILE A 78 -8.33 -0.16 3.06
N PHE A 79 -9.50 -0.56 3.54
CA PHE A 79 -9.67 -1.29 4.80
C PHE A 79 -10.18 -2.70 4.50
N VAL A 80 -9.53 -3.70 5.09
CA VAL A 80 -9.85 -5.11 4.93
C VAL A 80 -10.10 -5.72 6.29
N THR A 81 -11.19 -6.45 6.43
CA THR A 81 -11.55 -7.15 7.67
C THR A 81 -11.07 -8.59 7.58
N ALA A 82 -10.40 -9.08 8.61
CA ALA A 82 -9.95 -10.46 8.78
C ALA A 82 -9.30 -11.04 7.50
N PRO A 83 -8.27 -10.40 6.93
CA PRO A 83 -7.63 -10.89 5.72
C PRO A 83 -6.80 -12.15 5.99
N ASN A 84 -6.90 -13.11 5.08
CA ASN A 84 -5.91 -14.16 4.87
C ASN A 84 -5.15 -13.82 3.60
N TYR A 85 -3.83 -13.83 3.65
CA TYR A 85 -3.01 -13.44 2.52
C TYR A 85 -1.90 -14.44 2.23
N GLU A 86 -1.56 -14.54 0.96
CA GLU A 86 -0.42 -15.29 0.45
C GLU A 86 0.49 -14.32 -0.31
N ILE A 87 1.77 -14.33 0.00
CA ILE A 87 2.76 -13.42 -0.58
C ILE A 87 3.91 -14.25 -1.12
N VAL A 88 4.32 -13.99 -2.35
CA VAL A 88 5.54 -14.55 -2.91
C VAL A 88 6.67 -13.55 -2.68
N ASP A 89 7.72 -13.96 -1.95
CA ASP A 89 8.88 -13.12 -1.72
C ASP A 89 9.78 -13.04 -2.96
N ASN A 90 10.80 -12.18 -2.91
CA ASN A 90 11.74 -12.00 -4.02
C ASN A 90 12.58 -13.27 -4.34
N GLY A 91 12.60 -14.23 -3.44
CA GLY A 91 13.24 -15.55 -3.63
C GLY A 91 12.30 -16.61 -4.19
N GLY A 92 11.03 -16.26 -4.48
CA GLY A 92 10.00 -17.19 -4.93
C GLY A 92 9.40 -18.02 -3.80
N ASN A 93 9.65 -17.70 -2.52
CA ASN A 93 9.09 -18.44 -1.40
C ASN A 93 7.69 -17.95 -1.09
N LEU A 94 6.79 -18.88 -0.82
CA LEU A 94 5.41 -18.59 -0.46
C LEU A 94 5.29 -18.35 1.05
N TRP A 95 4.75 -17.21 1.40
CA TRP A 95 4.36 -16.83 2.76
C TRP A 95 2.85 -16.79 2.86
N LYS A 96 2.31 -17.36 3.93
CA LYS A 96 0.89 -17.23 4.28
C LYS A 96 0.77 -16.46 5.57
N GLY A 97 -0.28 -15.66 5.66
CA GLY A 97 -0.52 -14.88 6.86
C GLY A 97 -1.98 -14.51 7.05
N LYS A 98 -2.27 -14.06 8.26
CA LYS A 98 -3.58 -13.54 8.68
C LYS A 98 -3.40 -12.42 9.69
N SER A 99 -4.39 -11.53 9.74
CA SER A 99 -4.50 -10.47 10.76
C SER A 99 -5.98 -10.20 11.08
N GLU A 100 -6.25 -9.42 12.12
CA GLU A 100 -7.63 -9.04 12.45
C GLU A 100 -8.18 -8.04 11.43
N SER A 101 -7.35 -7.07 11.04
CA SER A 101 -7.66 -6.14 9.95
C SER A 101 -6.39 -5.75 9.19
N ALA A 102 -6.57 -5.12 8.04
CA ALA A 102 -5.50 -4.49 7.29
C ALA A 102 -5.95 -3.14 6.76
N TRP A 103 -5.04 -2.17 6.81
CA TRP A 103 -5.16 -0.89 6.15
C TRP A 103 -4.07 -0.74 5.11
N VAL A 104 -4.44 -0.27 3.91
CA VAL A 104 -3.50 -0.05 2.81
C VAL A 104 -3.69 1.39 2.33
N ASN A 105 -2.62 2.14 2.20
CA ASN A 105 -2.70 3.48 1.66
C ASN A 105 -3.03 3.47 0.15
N HIS A 106 -3.39 4.63 -0.38
CA HIS A 106 -3.87 4.82 -1.75
C HIS A 106 -2.97 4.19 -2.83
N ASP A 107 -1.64 4.29 -2.70
CA ASP A 107 -0.68 3.81 -3.71
C ASP A 107 -0.13 2.39 -3.41
N GLY A 108 -0.59 1.76 -2.34
CA GLY A 108 -0.16 0.41 -1.95
C GLY A 108 1.26 0.32 -1.41
N SER A 109 1.92 1.46 -1.14
CA SER A 109 3.29 1.48 -0.63
C SER A 109 3.38 1.14 0.86
N ILE A 110 2.31 1.38 1.61
CA ILE A 110 2.24 1.10 3.04
C ILE A 110 1.03 0.22 3.32
N MET A 111 1.26 -0.90 3.97
CA MET A 111 0.22 -1.78 4.50
C MET A 111 0.43 -1.93 6.01
N ARG A 112 -0.61 -1.69 6.79
CA ARG A 112 -0.64 -1.95 8.23
C ARG A 112 -1.55 -3.14 8.49
N LEU A 113 -1.00 -4.17 9.09
CA LEU A 113 -1.73 -5.32 9.59
C LEU A 113 -2.00 -5.06 11.07
N GLU A 114 -3.25 -4.98 11.44
CA GLU A 114 -3.69 -4.58 12.77
C GLU A 114 -4.21 -5.81 13.55
N GLY A 115 -4.01 -5.76 14.87
CA GLY A 115 -4.31 -6.85 15.77
C GLY A 115 -3.27 -7.97 15.71
N ASP A 116 -3.66 -9.20 16.06
CA ASP A 116 -2.76 -10.34 16.06
C ASP A 116 -2.38 -10.73 14.64
N VAL A 117 -1.07 -10.80 14.37
CA VAL A 117 -0.47 -11.13 13.07
C VAL A 117 0.27 -12.45 13.19
N ASP A 118 -0.13 -13.42 12.37
CA ASP A 118 0.53 -14.71 12.22
C ASP A 118 0.93 -14.87 10.76
N MET A 119 2.24 -14.91 10.50
CA MET A 119 2.81 -15.12 9.17
C MET A 119 3.75 -16.31 9.19
N HIS A 120 3.66 -17.19 8.21
CA HIS A 120 4.56 -18.32 8.11
C HIS A 120 4.98 -18.57 6.66
N ARG A 121 6.26 -18.88 6.50
CA ARG A 121 6.83 -19.32 5.24
C ARG A 121 6.56 -20.81 5.04
N ILE A 122 6.05 -21.17 3.88
CA ILE A 122 5.75 -22.56 3.55
C ILE A 122 7.05 -23.34 3.34
N GLU A 123 7.15 -24.47 4.02
CA GLU A 123 8.25 -25.41 3.86
C GLU A 123 8.29 -25.99 2.44
N THR A 124 9.48 -26.06 1.87
CA THR A 124 9.77 -26.77 0.63
C THR A 124 11.05 -27.57 0.76
N GLU A 125 11.40 -28.42 -0.19
CA GLU A 125 12.65 -29.22 -0.14
C GLU A 125 13.92 -28.37 0.06
N LYS A 126 13.89 -27.09 -0.29
CA LYS A 126 15.03 -26.17 -0.26
C LYS A 126 14.90 -25.04 0.77
N VAL A 127 13.74 -24.92 1.39
CA VAL A 127 13.41 -23.76 2.24
C VAL A 127 12.81 -24.24 3.55
N THR A 128 13.45 -23.91 4.65
CA THR A 128 12.95 -24.20 6.01
C THR A 128 11.72 -23.35 6.33
N PRO A 129 10.75 -23.87 7.09
CA PRO A 129 9.62 -23.08 7.56
C PRO A 129 10.12 -22.02 8.56
N VAL A 130 9.51 -20.85 8.51
CA VAL A 130 9.71 -19.77 9.50
C VAL A 130 8.35 -19.20 9.82
N GLN A 131 8.06 -18.99 11.11
CA GLN A 131 6.85 -18.33 11.55
C GLN A 131 7.18 -17.04 12.29
N LEU A 132 6.43 -15.98 11.99
CA LEU A 132 6.45 -14.70 12.67
C LEU A 132 5.12 -14.48 13.35
N LEU A 133 5.15 -14.32 14.67
CA LEU A 133 4.00 -13.95 15.49
C LEU A 133 4.25 -12.56 16.08
N THR A 134 3.34 -11.64 15.87
CA THR A 134 3.43 -10.27 16.41
C THR A 134 2.06 -9.61 16.45
N ARG A 135 2.02 -8.33 16.76
CA ARG A 135 0.85 -7.45 16.62
C ARG A 135 1.24 -6.22 15.82
N ASP A 136 0.25 -5.61 15.17
CA ASP A 136 0.35 -4.28 14.54
C ASP A 136 1.61 -4.13 13.65
N LEU A 137 1.70 -4.98 12.63
CA LEU A 137 2.83 -5.02 11.71
C LEU A 137 2.66 -4.03 10.55
N THR A 138 3.61 -3.15 10.36
CA THR A 138 3.68 -2.26 9.19
C THR A 138 4.61 -2.86 8.13
N VAL A 139 4.10 -2.97 6.92
CA VAL A 139 4.86 -3.39 5.74
C VAL A 139 5.00 -2.19 4.81
N THR A 140 6.22 -1.79 4.52
CA THR A 140 6.53 -0.71 3.58
C THR A 140 7.21 -1.28 2.34
N SER A 141 6.71 -0.90 1.17
CA SER A 141 7.31 -1.22 -0.12
C SER A 141 7.72 0.09 -0.79
N ASP A 142 8.96 0.24 -1.21
CA ASP A 142 9.37 1.45 -1.93
C ASP A 142 8.93 1.35 -3.41
N PRO A 143 7.92 2.14 -3.85
CA PRO A 143 7.44 2.11 -5.23
C PRO A 143 8.35 2.89 -6.20
N LYS A 144 9.36 3.62 -5.69
CA LYS A 144 10.10 4.63 -6.48
C LYS A 144 11.34 4.11 -7.17
N THR A 145 11.69 2.86 -7.03
CA THR A 145 12.83 2.31 -7.75
C THR A 145 12.45 2.08 -9.22
N LYS A 146 12.76 3.06 -10.07
CA LYS A 146 12.59 2.99 -11.53
C LYS A 146 13.60 2.04 -12.20
N ASP A 147 14.49 1.46 -11.44
CA ASP A 147 15.49 0.52 -11.93
C ASP A 147 14.94 -0.91 -11.84
N PRO A 148 14.71 -1.61 -12.97
CA PRO A 148 14.23 -3.00 -12.97
C PRO A 148 15.18 -3.98 -12.28
N GLN A 149 16.44 -3.58 -12.04
CA GLN A 149 17.45 -4.41 -11.37
C GLN A 149 17.52 -4.14 -9.85
N GLN A 150 16.93 -3.06 -9.36
CA GLN A 150 16.80 -2.83 -7.93
C GLN A 150 15.51 -3.50 -7.44
N GLN A 151 15.65 -4.60 -6.75
CA GLN A 151 14.55 -5.28 -6.07
C GLN A 151 13.81 -4.29 -5.16
N ARG A 152 12.47 -4.30 -5.22
CA ARG A 152 11.64 -3.50 -4.31
C ARG A 152 12.02 -3.82 -2.88
N GLU A 153 12.63 -2.87 -2.20
CA GLU A 153 12.93 -3.00 -0.78
C GLU A 153 11.61 -3.12 -0.03
N ARG A 154 11.36 -4.27 0.55
CA ARG A 154 10.23 -4.49 1.47
C ARG A 154 10.78 -4.51 2.88
N ARG A 155 10.26 -3.61 3.70
CA ARG A 155 10.59 -3.53 5.12
C ARG A 155 9.34 -3.87 5.91
N MET A 156 9.52 -4.63 6.97
CA MET A 156 8.47 -4.87 7.96
C MET A 156 8.96 -4.35 9.30
N GLU A 157 8.09 -3.66 10.01
CA GLU A 157 8.40 -3.14 11.33
C GLU A 157 7.19 -3.23 12.27
N THR A 158 7.46 -3.51 13.52
CA THR A 158 6.50 -3.43 14.61
C THR A 158 7.17 -2.88 15.86
N ALA A 159 6.42 -2.16 16.69
CA ALA A 159 6.85 -1.75 18.02
C ALA A 159 6.48 -2.77 19.10
N GLU A 160 5.61 -3.71 18.75
CA GLU A 160 5.04 -4.71 19.65
C GLU A 160 5.98 -5.91 19.86
N PRO A 161 5.71 -6.77 20.84
CA PRO A 161 6.43 -8.03 20.99
C PRO A 161 6.36 -8.87 19.72
N ALA A 162 7.49 -9.37 19.29
CA ALA A 162 7.59 -10.24 18.13
C ALA A 162 8.32 -11.55 18.47
N THR A 163 7.81 -12.64 17.93
CA THR A 163 8.37 -13.98 18.07
C THR A 163 8.64 -14.54 16.69
N ILE A 164 9.88 -14.98 16.46
CA ILE A 164 10.27 -15.69 15.25
C ILE A 164 10.58 -17.13 15.64
N ILE A 165 9.93 -18.05 14.97
CA ILE A 165 10.08 -19.49 15.15
C ILE A 165 10.67 -20.07 13.89
N ASP A 166 11.86 -20.59 14.00
CA ASP A 166 12.60 -21.39 12.99
C ASP A 166 12.74 -22.81 13.56
N PRO A 167 12.93 -23.86 12.78
CA PRO A 167 13.02 -25.24 13.29
C PRO A 167 14.03 -25.46 14.41
N ASP A 168 15.13 -24.71 14.40
CA ASP A 168 16.22 -24.86 15.38
C ASP A 168 16.26 -23.72 16.41
N THR A 169 15.51 -22.63 16.19
CA THR A 169 15.64 -21.41 16.99
C THR A 169 14.30 -20.74 17.22
N VAL A 170 14.07 -20.32 18.46
CA VAL A 170 12.97 -19.41 18.81
C VAL A 170 13.60 -18.13 19.32
N ALA A 171 13.27 -17.01 18.66
CA ALA A 171 13.73 -15.68 19.02
C ALA A 171 12.55 -14.80 19.42
N HIS A 172 12.70 -14.10 20.53
CA HIS A 172 11.70 -13.14 21.05
C HIS A 172 12.34 -11.78 21.24
N GLY A 173 11.58 -10.73 21.04
CA GLY A 173 12.02 -9.37 21.34
C GLY A 173 10.86 -8.40 21.34
N ILE A 174 11.13 -7.16 21.72
CA ILE A 174 10.18 -6.04 21.67
C ILE A 174 10.66 -5.08 20.59
N GLY A 175 9.76 -4.75 19.67
CA GLY A 175 10.10 -3.99 18.48
C GLY A 175 10.96 -4.80 17.51
N MET A 176 10.52 -4.91 16.28
CA MET A 176 11.24 -5.64 15.24
C MET A 176 11.29 -4.80 13.97
N LYS A 177 12.44 -4.84 13.32
CA LYS A 177 12.63 -4.34 11.94
C LYS A 177 13.25 -5.45 11.11
N THR A 178 12.72 -5.65 9.93
CA THR A 178 13.29 -6.59 8.98
C THR A 178 13.39 -5.97 7.61
N ASP A 179 14.52 -6.22 6.96
CA ASP A 179 14.72 -5.93 5.56
C ASP A 179 14.67 -7.25 4.80
N MET A 180 13.60 -7.44 4.03
CA MET A 180 13.39 -8.70 3.28
C MET A 180 14.41 -8.86 2.14
N THR A 181 15.00 -7.78 1.67
CA THR A 181 16.04 -7.79 0.63
C THR A 181 17.37 -8.24 1.19
N LEU A 182 17.75 -7.68 2.35
CA LEU A 182 19.01 -8.04 3.04
C LEU A 182 18.89 -9.30 3.88
N LYS A 183 17.66 -9.82 4.06
CA LYS A 183 17.37 -10.97 4.95
C LYS A 183 17.86 -10.74 6.37
N THR A 184 17.78 -9.50 6.84
CA THR A 184 18.19 -9.11 8.19
C THR A 184 16.97 -8.89 9.06
N ILE A 185 17.12 -9.27 10.32
CA ILE A 185 16.12 -9.06 11.36
C ILE A 185 16.82 -8.39 12.53
N GLU A 186 16.25 -7.28 12.99
CA GLU A 186 16.75 -6.51 14.12
C GLU A 186 15.64 -6.43 15.18
N PHE A 187 15.93 -6.81 16.40
CA PHE A 187 15.08 -6.55 17.56
C PHE A 187 15.56 -5.30 18.29
N LEU A 188 14.64 -4.41 18.62
CA LEU A 188 14.99 -3.11 19.22
C LEU A 188 15.32 -3.22 20.71
N SER A 189 14.69 -4.16 21.43
CA SER A 189 14.92 -4.39 22.86
C SER A 189 14.46 -5.77 23.32
N ALA A 190 14.82 -6.13 24.55
CA ALA A 190 14.42 -7.36 25.24
C ALA A 190 14.63 -8.65 24.42
N PHE A 191 15.71 -8.68 23.65
CA PHE A 191 16.03 -9.84 22.82
C PHE A 191 16.40 -11.06 23.66
N HIS A 192 15.74 -12.17 23.38
CA HIS A 192 16.02 -13.47 23.92
C HIS A 192 15.91 -14.53 22.83
N SER A 193 16.92 -15.40 22.72
CA SER A 193 16.90 -16.49 21.75
C SER A 193 17.22 -17.81 22.41
N THR A 194 16.47 -18.84 22.07
CA THR A 194 16.70 -20.21 22.51
C THR A 194 16.94 -21.07 21.27
N THR A 195 18.11 -21.68 21.20
CA THR A 195 18.47 -22.60 20.11
C THR A 195 18.43 -24.03 20.63
N GLN A 196 17.68 -24.88 19.94
CA GLN A 196 17.72 -26.33 20.17
C GLN A 196 18.70 -26.93 19.17
N PRO A 197 19.78 -27.61 19.61
CA PRO A 197 20.67 -28.26 18.67
C PRO A 197 19.88 -29.32 17.91
N GLY A 198 19.78 -29.12 16.58
CA GLY A 198 19.07 -30.04 15.70
C GLY A 198 19.60 -31.46 15.86
N LYS A 199 18.74 -32.45 15.87
CA LYS A 199 19.15 -33.84 15.71
C LYS A 199 19.84 -33.96 14.36
N LEU A 200 21.16 -34.14 14.41
CA LEU A 200 21.94 -34.55 13.24
C LEU A 200 21.25 -35.76 12.60
N ARG A 201 20.71 -35.57 11.43
CA ARG A 201 20.26 -36.63 10.54
C ARG A 201 21.37 -37.06 9.61
#